data_83bb3d33e3bb22891352b05dc516b50d
#
_entry.id   83bb3d33e3bb22891352b05dc516b50d
#
_cell.length_a   1.000
_cell.length_b   1.000
_cell.length_c   1.000
_cell.angle_alpha   90.00
_cell.angle_beta   90.00
_cell.angle_gamma   90.00
#
_symmetry.space_group_name_H-M   'P 1'
#
loop_
_entity.id
_entity.type
_entity.pdbx_description
1 polymer ?
#
loop_
_entity_poly.entity_id
_entity_poly.type
_entity_poly.pdbx_seq_one_letter_code
_entity_poly.pdbx_strand_id
1 'polypeptide(L)'
;MDVDTDSPVARHTCLKLHVGDGGAADAVVFVKGTWFTSHFQLSITDGLDAWVGDATEAEVRQRAEQWDQPVSEYIAMAELYLGFQQPGSVYRFEDAGNGQKRLSWTFEKLGTKLEWRWKCQPSPNNKQATLAILDFLMDANIRLSEEVISVRQSFDKLKLEAEKCLSQSEKFSNEKLEFESSVYGKFIEVLNSKKAKLRDLRSRSQNTDKSPQDEGDSSDKTETFDEGSADELNK
;
A
#
# COMPACT_ATOMS: atom_id res chain seq x y z
N MET A 1 20.36 34.30 -11.18
CA MET A 1 19.11 34.56 -10.42
C MET A 1 18.01 33.95 -11.22
N ASP A 2 17.86 32.64 -11.07
CA ASP A 2 16.79 31.89 -11.71
C ASP A 2 15.55 32.09 -10.87
N VAL A 3 14.60 32.81 -11.45
CA VAL A 3 13.23 32.93 -10.90
C VAL A 3 12.53 31.62 -11.23
N ASP A 4 12.53 30.67 -10.30
CA ASP A 4 11.62 29.54 -10.31
C ASP A 4 10.20 30.09 -10.34
N THR A 5 9.65 30.19 -11.54
CA THR A 5 8.23 30.35 -11.75
C THR A 5 7.58 29.01 -11.41
N ASP A 6 7.27 28.83 -10.13
CA ASP A 6 6.41 27.77 -9.63
C ASP A 6 4.99 28.02 -10.20
N SER A 7 4.82 27.61 -11.46
CA SER A 7 3.48 27.56 -12.07
C SER A 7 2.72 26.51 -11.29
N PRO A 8 1.57 26.84 -10.69
CA PRO A 8 0.80 25.90 -9.90
C PRO A 8 0.46 24.69 -10.79
N VAL A 9 1.01 23.52 -10.42
CA VAL A 9 0.81 22.28 -11.15
C VAL A 9 -0.69 21.98 -11.14
N ALA A 10 -1.30 22.08 -12.32
CA ALA A 10 -2.70 21.75 -12.48
C ALA A 10 -2.92 20.24 -12.21
N ARG A 11 -3.85 19.92 -11.32
CA ARG A 11 -4.30 18.54 -11.11
C ARG A 11 -5.44 18.24 -12.05
N HIS A 12 -5.54 16.99 -12.47
CA HIS A 12 -6.57 16.55 -13.40
C HIS A 12 -7.28 15.31 -12.84
N THR A 13 -8.60 15.30 -13.02
CA THR A 13 -9.44 14.14 -12.75
C THR A 13 -10.29 13.83 -13.98
N CYS A 14 -10.67 12.57 -14.15
CA CYS A 14 -11.65 12.17 -15.15
C CYS A 14 -12.55 11.09 -14.57
N LEU A 15 -13.86 11.30 -14.67
CA LEU A 15 -14.88 10.44 -14.10
C LEU A 15 -15.91 10.07 -15.14
N LYS A 16 -16.23 8.77 -15.25
CA LYS A 16 -17.45 8.29 -15.85
C LYS A 16 -18.57 8.39 -14.82
N LEU A 17 -19.47 9.33 -15.02
CA LEU A 17 -20.50 9.67 -14.06
C LEU A 17 -21.87 9.13 -14.51
N HIS A 18 -22.50 8.35 -13.63
CA HIS A 18 -23.89 7.94 -13.79
C HIS A 18 -24.78 9.02 -13.21
N VAL A 19 -25.62 9.61 -14.06
CA VAL A 19 -26.54 10.69 -13.70
C VAL A 19 -27.97 10.21 -13.85
N GLY A 20 -28.75 10.37 -12.77
CA GLY A 20 -30.15 9.97 -12.72
C GLY A 20 -30.64 9.73 -11.32
N ASP A 21 -31.96 9.63 -11.14
CA ASP A 21 -32.63 9.36 -9.86
C ASP A 21 -32.83 7.85 -9.60
N GLY A 22 -32.08 6.94 -10.25
CA GLY A 22 -32.26 5.48 -10.12
C GLY A 22 -33.47 4.94 -10.89
N GLY A 23 -34.00 5.70 -11.84
CA GLY A 23 -35.07 5.30 -12.74
C GLY A 23 -34.54 4.78 -14.10
N ALA A 24 -35.40 4.28 -14.96
CA ALA A 24 -35.17 3.41 -16.11
C ALA A 24 -34.22 3.89 -17.25
N ALA A 25 -33.50 4.98 -17.10
CA ALA A 25 -32.45 5.44 -18.02
C ALA A 25 -31.37 6.23 -17.28
N ASP A 26 -30.45 5.54 -16.64
CA ASP A 26 -29.23 6.18 -16.15
C ASP A 26 -28.44 6.69 -17.36
N ALA A 27 -28.41 8.00 -17.53
CA ALA A 27 -27.56 8.63 -18.51
C ALA A 27 -26.12 8.63 -18.01
N VAL A 28 -25.17 8.47 -18.91
CA VAL A 28 -23.74 8.49 -18.59
C VAL A 28 -23.12 9.73 -19.21
N VAL A 29 -22.36 10.46 -18.40
CA VAL A 29 -21.53 11.56 -18.87
C VAL A 29 -20.08 11.38 -18.42
N PHE A 30 -19.15 11.88 -19.20
CA PHE A 30 -17.73 11.89 -18.88
C PHE A 30 -17.33 13.29 -18.46
N VAL A 31 -16.77 13.42 -17.27
CA VAL A 31 -16.38 14.70 -16.68
C VAL A 31 -14.87 14.72 -16.49
N LYS A 32 -14.20 15.64 -17.17
CA LYS A 32 -12.78 15.97 -16.93
C LYS A 32 -12.72 17.25 -16.12
N GLY A 33 -12.09 17.18 -14.95
CA GLY A 33 -11.78 18.33 -14.12
C GLY A 33 -10.30 18.75 -14.24
N THR A 34 -10.04 20.04 -14.34
CA THR A 34 -8.72 20.64 -14.22
C THR A 34 -8.74 21.57 -13.01
N TRP A 35 -7.95 21.25 -12.00
CA TRP A 35 -8.00 21.86 -10.66
C TRP A 35 -6.77 22.70 -10.41
N PHE A 36 -6.99 23.95 -10.03
CA PHE A 36 -5.98 24.90 -9.59
C PHE A 36 -6.19 25.25 -8.12
N THR A 37 -5.35 26.05 -7.55
CA THR A 37 -5.45 26.46 -6.14
C THR A 37 -6.61 27.39 -5.85
N SER A 38 -7.03 28.21 -6.84
CA SER A 38 -8.05 29.26 -6.68
C SER A 38 -9.25 29.12 -7.62
N HIS A 39 -9.17 28.26 -8.64
CA HIS A 39 -10.20 28.08 -9.67
C HIS A 39 -10.18 26.66 -10.23
N PHE A 40 -11.16 26.32 -11.06
CA PHE A 40 -11.18 25.03 -11.76
C PHE A 40 -11.93 25.11 -13.09
N GLN A 41 -11.69 24.14 -13.96
CA GLN A 41 -12.35 24.00 -15.25
C GLN A 41 -12.93 22.58 -15.36
N LEU A 42 -14.14 22.49 -15.91
CA LEU A 42 -14.81 21.23 -16.20
C LEU A 42 -15.06 21.12 -17.71
N SER A 43 -14.74 19.96 -18.25
CA SER A 43 -15.14 19.56 -19.60
C SER A 43 -16.01 18.32 -19.47
N ILE A 44 -17.22 18.37 -20.00
CA ILE A 44 -18.23 17.31 -19.85
C ILE A 44 -18.70 16.89 -21.24
N THR A 45 -18.87 15.60 -21.47
CA THR A 45 -19.45 15.08 -22.70
C THR A 45 -20.33 13.86 -22.42
N ASP A 46 -21.40 13.70 -23.21
CA ASP A 46 -22.20 12.47 -23.26
C ASP A 46 -21.81 11.57 -24.48
N GLY A 47 -20.78 12.00 -25.24
CA GLY A 47 -20.30 11.34 -26.44
C GLY A 47 -20.82 11.98 -27.73
N LEU A 48 -21.92 12.76 -27.70
CA LEU A 48 -22.50 13.50 -28.83
C LEU A 48 -22.28 15.00 -28.66
N ASP A 49 -22.67 15.51 -27.51
CA ASP A 49 -22.54 16.91 -27.15
C ASP A 49 -21.50 17.10 -26.04
N ALA A 50 -21.01 18.34 -25.95
CA ALA A 50 -20.04 18.70 -24.93
C ALA A 50 -20.36 20.04 -24.26
N TRP A 51 -20.03 20.15 -22.99
CA TRP A 51 -20.22 21.36 -22.18
C TRP A 51 -18.95 21.69 -21.42
N VAL A 52 -18.77 22.98 -21.15
CA VAL A 52 -17.65 23.49 -20.37
C VAL A 52 -18.16 24.28 -19.17
N GLY A 53 -17.51 24.11 -18.03
CA GLY A 53 -17.78 24.85 -16.82
C GLY A 53 -16.49 25.52 -16.36
N ASP A 54 -16.35 26.81 -16.64
CA ASP A 54 -15.24 27.61 -16.12
C ASP A 54 -15.61 28.23 -14.80
N ALA A 55 -14.96 27.81 -13.75
CA ALA A 55 -15.12 28.34 -12.41
C ALA A 55 -14.02 29.37 -12.16
N THR A 56 -14.35 30.64 -12.37
CA THR A 56 -13.39 31.73 -12.11
C THR A 56 -13.07 31.86 -10.61
N GLU A 57 -11.90 32.41 -10.29
CA GLU A 57 -11.49 32.64 -8.91
C GLU A 57 -12.55 33.44 -8.11
N ALA A 58 -13.15 34.47 -8.74
CA ALA A 58 -14.18 35.30 -8.10
C ALA A 58 -15.43 34.47 -7.75
N GLU A 59 -15.90 33.64 -8.69
CA GLU A 59 -17.08 32.79 -8.47
C GLU A 59 -16.81 31.70 -7.42
N VAL A 60 -15.63 31.08 -7.45
CA VAL A 60 -15.24 30.09 -6.45
C VAL A 60 -15.17 30.71 -5.06
N ARG A 61 -14.55 31.89 -4.93
CA ARG A 61 -14.50 32.64 -3.66
C ARG A 61 -15.89 32.96 -3.13
N GLN A 62 -16.76 33.53 -3.96
CA GLN A 62 -18.12 33.85 -3.59
C GLN A 62 -18.90 32.62 -3.12
N ARG A 63 -18.74 31.48 -3.76
CA ARG A 63 -19.43 30.24 -3.34
C ARG A 63 -18.83 29.61 -2.09
N ALA A 64 -17.52 29.68 -1.91
CA ALA A 64 -16.85 29.23 -0.69
C ALA A 64 -17.32 30.05 0.51
N GLU A 65 -17.45 31.38 0.37
CA GLU A 65 -17.98 32.27 1.39
C GLU A 65 -19.47 31.95 1.73
N GLN A 66 -20.31 31.65 0.74
CA GLN A 66 -21.69 31.22 0.96
C GLN A 66 -21.79 29.92 1.78
N TRP A 67 -20.76 29.13 1.79
CA TRP A 67 -20.69 27.83 2.49
C TRP A 67 -19.86 27.91 3.77
N ASP A 68 -19.43 29.11 4.15
CA ASP A 68 -18.60 29.38 5.31
C ASP A 68 -17.38 28.44 5.38
N GLN A 69 -16.65 28.36 4.25
CA GLN A 69 -15.47 27.51 4.15
C GLN A 69 -14.37 28.17 3.31
N PRO A 70 -13.08 27.80 3.53
CA PRO A 70 -11.97 28.26 2.72
C PRO A 70 -12.10 27.84 1.26
N VAL A 71 -11.57 28.63 0.33
CA VAL A 71 -11.52 28.32 -1.12
C VAL A 71 -10.86 26.97 -1.38
N SER A 72 -9.79 26.66 -0.66
CA SER A 72 -9.07 25.38 -0.79
C SER A 72 -9.94 24.16 -0.46
N GLU A 73 -10.76 24.25 0.60
CA GLU A 73 -11.68 23.18 0.98
C GLU A 73 -12.83 23.04 -0.02
N TYR A 74 -13.36 24.17 -0.53
CA TYR A 74 -14.40 24.16 -1.56
C TYR A 74 -13.91 23.45 -2.83
N ILE A 75 -12.68 23.76 -3.30
CA ILE A 75 -12.07 23.12 -4.47
C ILE A 75 -11.77 21.64 -4.20
N ALA A 76 -11.18 21.33 -3.04
CA ALA A 76 -10.86 19.95 -2.66
C ALA A 76 -12.11 19.05 -2.62
N MET A 77 -13.23 19.59 -2.11
CA MET A 77 -14.52 18.92 -2.12
C MET A 77 -15.02 18.70 -3.55
N ALA A 78 -14.98 19.71 -4.40
CA ALA A 78 -15.39 19.57 -5.81
C ALA A 78 -14.50 18.56 -6.55
N GLU A 79 -13.18 18.58 -6.34
CA GLU A 79 -12.24 17.62 -6.90
C GLU A 79 -12.55 16.20 -6.44
N LEU A 80 -12.85 15.98 -5.16
CA LEU A 80 -13.18 14.67 -4.61
C LEU A 80 -14.45 14.09 -5.26
N TYR A 81 -15.52 14.87 -5.35
CA TYR A 81 -16.81 14.41 -5.88
C TYR A 81 -16.84 14.27 -7.41
N LEU A 82 -15.99 15.00 -8.11
CA LEU A 82 -15.82 14.90 -9.56
C LEU A 82 -14.58 14.09 -10.01
N GLY A 83 -13.77 13.62 -9.07
CA GLY A 83 -12.70 12.64 -9.29
C GLY A 83 -13.17 11.20 -9.15
N PHE A 84 -14.08 10.97 -8.20
CA PHE A 84 -14.63 9.65 -7.90
C PHE A 84 -16.11 9.77 -7.54
N GLN A 85 -16.96 8.96 -8.16
CA GLN A 85 -18.38 8.92 -7.79
C GLN A 85 -18.52 8.43 -6.34
N GLN A 86 -19.04 9.32 -5.48
CA GLN A 86 -19.14 9.04 -4.06
C GLN A 86 -20.37 8.18 -3.75
N PRO A 87 -20.24 7.13 -2.93
CA PRO A 87 -21.37 6.31 -2.48
C PRO A 87 -22.39 7.16 -1.73
N GLY A 88 -23.68 6.95 -2.02
CA GLY A 88 -24.77 7.68 -1.36
C GLY A 88 -25.02 9.10 -1.88
N SER A 89 -24.21 9.59 -2.82
CA SER A 89 -24.42 10.86 -3.50
C SER A 89 -25.25 10.68 -4.77
N VAL A 90 -26.22 11.56 -4.98
CA VAL A 90 -27.03 11.59 -6.20
C VAL A 90 -26.49 12.68 -7.12
N TYR A 91 -26.14 12.28 -8.32
CA TYR A 91 -25.61 13.17 -9.34
C TYR A 91 -26.68 13.44 -10.42
N ARG A 92 -26.79 14.69 -10.82
CA ARG A 92 -27.73 15.12 -11.87
C ARG A 92 -27.02 15.99 -12.88
N PHE A 93 -27.42 15.84 -14.16
CA PHE A 93 -26.96 16.68 -15.26
C PHE A 93 -28.17 17.10 -16.07
N GLU A 94 -28.78 18.22 -15.68
CA GLU A 94 -30.10 18.66 -16.13
C GLU A 94 -29.99 19.87 -17.08
N ASP A 95 -31.00 20.05 -17.93
CA ASP A 95 -31.13 21.22 -18.73
C ASP A 95 -31.34 22.48 -17.88
N ALA A 96 -30.56 23.52 -18.13
CA ALA A 96 -30.66 24.81 -17.48
C ALA A 96 -31.16 25.93 -18.40
N GLY A 97 -31.65 25.58 -19.58
CA GLY A 97 -32.11 26.50 -20.61
C GLY A 97 -30.98 27.00 -21.54
N ASN A 98 -31.32 27.44 -22.72
CA ASN A 98 -30.42 28.00 -23.72
C ASN A 98 -29.22 27.06 -24.06
N GLY A 99 -29.45 25.74 -24.07
CA GLY A 99 -28.40 24.74 -24.32
C GLY A 99 -27.41 24.55 -23.17
N GLN A 100 -27.57 25.29 -22.07
CA GLN A 100 -26.77 25.13 -20.85
C GLN A 100 -27.24 23.91 -20.09
N LYS A 101 -26.31 23.25 -19.41
CA LYS A 101 -26.60 22.18 -18.45
C LYS A 101 -26.17 22.57 -17.04
N ARG A 102 -26.85 21.99 -16.05
CA ARG A 102 -26.50 22.14 -14.65
C ARG A 102 -26.04 20.80 -14.09
N LEU A 103 -24.77 20.73 -13.73
CA LEU A 103 -24.23 19.62 -12.98
C LEU A 103 -24.49 19.86 -11.49
N SER A 104 -25.01 18.85 -10.80
CA SER A 104 -25.21 18.90 -9.35
C SER A 104 -24.94 17.55 -8.72
N TRP A 105 -24.56 17.58 -7.44
CA TRP A 105 -24.52 16.38 -6.61
C TRP A 105 -24.92 16.70 -5.18
N THR A 106 -25.46 15.68 -4.51
CA THR A 106 -25.80 15.78 -3.08
C THR A 106 -24.69 15.21 -2.21
N PHE A 107 -24.47 15.80 -1.06
CA PHE A 107 -23.56 15.31 -0.04
C PHE A 107 -24.10 15.61 1.36
N GLU A 108 -23.60 14.89 2.36
CA GLU A 108 -23.99 15.09 3.74
C GLU A 108 -22.85 15.76 4.52
N LYS A 109 -23.17 16.85 5.22
CA LYS A 109 -22.26 17.56 6.12
C LYS A 109 -22.97 17.84 7.44
N LEU A 110 -22.40 17.32 8.54
CA LEU A 110 -22.95 17.49 9.90
C LEU A 110 -24.43 17.06 10.02
N GLY A 111 -24.81 15.96 9.38
CA GLY A 111 -26.21 15.47 9.39
C GLY A 111 -27.16 16.28 8.49
N THR A 112 -26.67 17.26 7.76
CA THR A 112 -27.45 18.05 6.78
C THR A 112 -27.11 17.65 5.37
N LYS A 113 -28.14 17.34 4.58
CA LYS A 113 -27.99 17.04 3.17
C LYS A 113 -27.91 18.34 2.38
N LEU A 114 -26.79 18.57 1.72
CA LEU A 114 -26.49 19.74 0.92
C LEU A 114 -26.39 19.34 -0.55
N GLU A 115 -26.58 20.31 -1.46
CA GLU A 115 -26.46 20.10 -2.89
C GLU A 115 -25.50 21.12 -3.50
N TRP A 116 -24.44 20.63 -4.11
CA TRP A 116 -23.54 21.43 -4.92
C TRP A 116 -24.07 21.55 -6.35
N ARG A 117 -23.97 22.72 -6.95
CA ARG A 117 -24.51 23.03 -8.28
C ARG A 117 -23.55 23.88 -9.09
N TRP A 118 -23.35 23.53 -10.35
CA TRP A 118 -22.57 24.32 -11.29
C TRP A 118 -23.23 24.38 -12.67
N LYS A 119 -23.26 25.56 -13.29
CA LYS A 119 -23.77 25.74 -14.66
C LYS A 119 -22.63 25.50 -15.65
N CYS A 120 -22.92 24.73 -16.68
CA CYS A 120 -22.01 24.42 -17.77
C CYS A 120 -22.58 24.97 -19.07
N GLN A 121 -21.75 25.66 -19.83
CA GLN A 121 -22.10 26.22 -21.14
C GLN A 121 -21.89 25.17 -22.22
N PRO A 122 -22.66 25.18 -23.34
CA PRO A 122 -22.35 24.33 -24.44
C PRO A 122 -20.97 24.67 -25.00
N SER A 123 -20.21 23.62 -25.33
CA SER A 123 -18.88 23.81 -25.91
C SER A 123 -19.00 24.40 -27.33
N PRO A 124 -18.17 25.35 -27.70
CA PRO A 124 -18.15 25.89 -29.07
C PRO A 124 -17.74 24.84 -30.10
N ASN A 125 -17.07 23.77 -29.68
CA ASN A 125 -16.64 22.67 -30.55
C ASN A 125 -16.70 21.33 -29.77
N ASN A 126 -17.84 20.64 -29.90
CA ASN A 126 -18.10 19.36 -29.25
C ASN A 126 -17.04 18.32 -29.59
N LYS A 127 -16.65 18.23 -30.86
CA LYS A 127 -15.66 17.25 -31.32
C LYS A 127 -14.30 17.46 -30.65
N GLN A 128 -13.83 18.70 -30.55
CA GLN A 128 -12.56 19.02 -29.94
C GLN A 128 -12.57 18.78 -28.42
N ALA A 129 -13.66 19.16 -27.74
CA ALA A 129 -13.83 18.91 -26.32
C ALA A 129 -13.83 17.40 -25.99
N THR A 130 -14.58 16.61 -26.76
CA THR A 130 -14.62 15.15 -26.64
C THR A 130 -13.25 14.52 -26.91
N LEU A 131 -12.55 14.95 -27.96
CA LEU A 131 -11.20 14.47 -28.26
C LEU A 131 -10.22 14.78 -27.13
N ALA A 132 -10.27 15.97 -26.53
CA ALA A 132 -9.40 16.34 -25.42
C ALA A 132 -9.63 15.49 -24.16
N ILE A 133 -10.86 15.03 -23.93
CA ILE A 133 -11.17 14.08 -22.85
C ILE A 133 -10.62 12.69 -23.16
N LEU A 134 -10.82 12.21 -24.40
CA LEU A 134 -10.31 10.90 -24.82
C LEU A 134 -8.79 10.84 -24.82
N ASP A 135 -8.13 11.87 -25.31
CA ASP A 135 -6.67 11.99 -25.32
C ASP A 135 -6.11 11.92 -23.90
N PHE A 136 -6.68 12.70 -22.97
CA PHE A 136 -6.32 12.64 -21.57
C PHE A 136 -6.51 11.23 -20.96
N LEU A 137 -7.62 10.56 -21.27
CA LEU A 137 -7.90 9.20 -20.77
C LEU A 137 -6.90 8.19 -21.34
N MET A 138 -6.55 8.32 -22.62
CA MET A 138 -5.56 7.43 -23.24
C MET A 138 -4.17 7.63 -22.65
N ASP A 139 -3.74 8.87 -22.45
CA ASP A 139 -2.46 9.20 -21.82
C ASP A 139 -2.41 8.70 -20.36
N ALA A 140 -3.51 8.86 -19.61
CA ALA A 140 -3.62 8.35 -18.26
C ALA A 140 -3.55 6.81 -18.23
N ASN A 141 -4.22 6.14 -19.15
CA ASN A 141 -4.19 4.68 -19.28
C ASN A 141 -2.81 4.15 -19.64
N ILE A 142 -2.09 4.82 -20.55
CA ILE A 142 -0.71 4.47 -20.92
C ILE A 142 0.19 4.57 -19.68
N ARG A 143 0.15 5.70 -18.96
CA ARG A 143 0.97 5.90 -17.75
C ARG A 143 0.66 4.87 -16.66
N LEU A 144 -0.62 4.58 -16.42
CA LEU A 144 -1.00 3.53 -15.47
C LEU A 144 -0.50 2.15 -15.89
N SER A 145 -0.57 1.83 -17.18
CA SER A 145 -0.06 0.57 -17.72
C SER A 145 1.45 0.43 -17.53
N GLU A 146 2.20 1.50 -17.80
CA GLU A 146 3.65 1.55 -17.58
C GLU A 146 4.01 1.39 -16.11
N GLU A 147 3.26 2.05 -15.21
CA GLU A 147 3.45 1.92 -13.77
C GLU A 147 3.18 0.49 -13.28
N VAL A 148 2.08 -0.12 -13.73
CA VAL A 148 1.75 -1.52 -13.39
C VAL A 148 2.86 -2.47 -13.85
N ILE A 149 3.40 -2.29 -15.07
CA ILE A 149 4.52 -3.11 -15.57
C ILE A 149 5.76 -2.92 -14.70
N SER A 150 6.10 -1.68 -14.37
CA SER A 150 7.25 -1.35 -13.52
C SER A 150 7.13 -1.95 -12.11
N VAL A 151 5.96 -1.81 -11.49
CA VAL A 151 5.67 -2.40 -10.16
C VAL A 151 5.78 -3.92 -10.21
N ARG A 152 5.23 -4.56 -11.25
CA ARG A 152 5.29 -6.01 -11.44
C ARG A 152 6.73 -6.50 -11.58
N GLN A 153 7.54 -5.82 -12.40
CA GLN A 153 8.96 -6.15 -12.55
C GLN A 153 9.74 -6.02 -11.24
N SER A 154 9.44 -4.98 -10.46
CA SER A 154 10.05 -4.76 -9.14
C SER A 154 9.63 -5.85 -8.14
N PHE A 155 8.37 -6.24 -8.16
CA PHE A 155 7.86 -7.34 -7.34
C PHE A 155 8.53 -8.68 -7.68
N ASP A 156 8.67 -9.00 -8.99
CA ASP A 156 9.31 -10.24 -9.43
C ASP A 156 10.80 -10.28 -9.02
N LYS A 157 11.50 -9.14 -9.08
CA LYS A 157 12.89 -9.03 -8.59
C LYS A 157 12.98 -9.28 -7.08
N LEU A 158 12.13 -8.63 -6.29
CA LEU A 158 12.10 -8.79 -4.83
C LEU A 158 11.76 -10.23 -4.44
N LYS A 159 10.83 -10.87 -5.15
CA LYS A 159 10.48 -12.27 -4.94
C LYS A 159 11.69 -13.19 -5.18
N LEU A 160 12.39 -13.00 -6.29
CA LEU A 160 13.59 -13.78 -6.60
C LEU A 160 14.70 -13.58 -5.55
N GLU A 161 14.88 -12.36 -5.07
CA GLU A 161 15.85 -12.03 -4.04
C GLU A 161 15.49 -12.66 -2.69
N ALA A 162 14.21 -12.62 -2.32
CA ALA A 162 13.70 -13.29 -1.11
C ALA A 162 13.90 -14.81 -1.17
N GLU A 163 13.63 -15.46 -2.31
CA GLU A 163 13.86 -16.89 -2.50
C GLU A 163 15.36 -17.25 -2.39
N LYS A 164 16.25 -16.43 -2.94
CA LYS A 164 17.70 -16.61 -2.78
C LYS A 164 18.15 -16.47 -1.33
N CYS A 165 17.64 -15.44 -0.63
CA CYS A 165 17.97 -15.21 0.77
C CYS A 165 17.48 -16.37 1.66
N LEU A 166 16.28 -16.88 1.41
CA LEU A 166 15.74 -18.04 2.12
C LEU A 166 16.64 -19.29 1.90
N SER A 167 17.00 -19.58 0.65
CA SER A 167 17.86 -20.70 0.31
C SER A 167 19.26 -20.58 0.96
N GLN A 168 19.82 -19.37 1.02
CA GLN A 168 21.08 -19.12 1.72
C GLN A 168 20.96 -19.31 3.22
N SER A 169 19.86 -18.86 3.81
CA SER A 169 19.59 -19.03 5.24
C SER A 169 19.44 -20.50 5.62
N GLU A 170 18.74 -21.29 4.79
CA GLU A 170 18.62 -22.74 4.99
C GLU A 170 19.99 -23.46 4.91
N LYS A 171 20.81 -23.11 3.91
CA LYS A 171 22.17 -23.65 3.79
C LYS A 171 23.00 -23.33 5.01
N PHE A 172 23.00 -22.07 5.44
CA PHE A 172 23.75 -21.64 6.62
C PHE A 172 23.28 -22.35 7.90
N SER A 173 21.97 -22.55 8.05
CA SER A 173 21.40 -23.30 9.18
C SER A 173 21.88 -24.76 9.18
N ASN A 174 21.89 -25.42 8.01
CA ASN A 174 22.35 -26.79 7.88
C ASN A 174 23.86 -26.91 8.15
N GLU A 175 24.67 -26.02 7.58
CA GLU A 175 26.13 -25.97 7.84
C GLU A 175 26.43 -25.75 9.34
N LYS A 176 25.64 -24.92 10.00
CA LYS A 176 25.77 -24.71 11.45
C LYS A 176 25.47 -25.98 12.24
N LEU A 177 24.40 -26.70 11.91
CA LEU A 177 24.06 -27.97 12.56
C LEU A 177 25.13 -29.05 12.33
N GLU A 178 25.65 -29.16 11.12
CA GLU A 178 26.76 -30.08 10.81
C GLU A 178 28.03 -29.74 11.61
N PHE A 179 28.37 -28.45 11.66
CA PHE A 179 29.50 -27.96 12.43
C PHE A 179 29.34 -28.27 13.92
N GLU A 180 28.20 -27.95 14.51
CA GLU A 180 27.89 -28.25 15.90
C GLU A 180 27.98 -29.75 16.19
N SER A 181 27.38 -30.60 15.37
CA SER A 181 27.46 -32.05 15.47
C SER A 181 28.90 -32.56 15.41
N SER A 182 29.71 -32.04 14.47
CA SER A 182 31.14 -32.38 14.39
C SER A 182 31.95 -31.97 15.60
N VAL A 183 31.71 -30.77 16.12
CA VAL A 183 32.37 -30.26 17.33
C VAL A 183 32.02 -31.10 18.57
N TYR A 184 30.72 -31.39 18.74
CA TYR A 184 30.29 -32.26 19.86
C TYR A 184 30.85 -33.67 19.74
N GLY A 185 30.87 -34.26 18.54
CA GLY A 185 31.49 -35.56 18.30
C GLY A 185 32.95 -35.59 18.75
N LYS A 186 33.77 -34.64 18.28
CA LYS A 186 35.17 -34.51 18.67
C LYS A 186 35.36 -34.27 20.18
N PHE A 187 34.48 -33.48 20.80
CA PHE A 187 34.53 -33.23 22.24
C PHE A 187 34.28 -34.50 23.02
N ILE A 188 33.28 -35.29 22.62
CA ILE A 188 33.00 -36.62 23.26
C ILE A 188 34.17 -37.54 23.11
N GLU A 189 34.84 -37.63 21.93
CA GLU A 189 36.02 -38.44 21.74
C GLU A 189 37.16 -38.05 22.67
N VAL A 190 37.43 -36.76 22.82
CA VAL A 190 38.46 -36.24 23.71
C VAL A 190 38.12 -36.57 25.19
N LEU A 191 36.86 -36.41 25.60
CA LEU A 191 36.41 -36.77 26.95
C LEU A 191 36.57 -38.26 27.21
N ASN A 192 36.16 -39.10 26.29
CA ASN A 192 36.31 -40.57 26.39
C ASN A 192 37.79 -41.01 26.48
N SER A 193 38.65 -40.41 25.68
CA SER A 193 40.09 -40.64 25.72
C SER A 193 40.67 -40.21 27.06
N LYS A 194 40.32 -39.05 27.59
CA LYS A 194 40.76 -38.62 28.93
C LYS A 194 40.22 -39.51 30.03
N LYS A 195 38.96 -39.94 29.96
CA LYS A 195 38.34 -40.86 30.95
C LYS A 195 39.03 -42.23 30.94
N ALA A 196 39.36 -42.75 29.74
CA ALA A 196 40.15 -44.00 29.63
C ALA A 196 41.55 -43.88 30.23
N LYS A 197 42.24 -42.75 29.97
CA LYS A 197 43.57 -42.49 30.54
C LYS A 197 43.54 -42.34 32.06
N LEU A 198 42.54 -41.70 32.59
CA LEU A 198 42.34 -41.60 34.04
C LEU A 198 42.08 -42.95 34.70
N ARG A 199 41.30 -43.82 34.06
CA ARG A 199 41.07 -45.20 34.55
C ARG A 199 42.39 -46.02 34.53
N ASP A 200 43.18 -45.91 33.46
CA ASP A 200 44.49 -46.58 33.38
C ASP A 200 45.48 -46.10 34.46
N LEU A 201 45.54 -44.78 34.68
CA LEU A 201 46.36 -44.21 35.76
C LEU A 201 45.91 -44.65 37.15
N ARG A 202 44.59 -44.72 37.40
CA ARG A 202 44.01 -45.18 38.67
C ARG A 202 44.34 -46.68 38.93
N SER A 203 44.22 -47.51 37.85
CA SER A 203 44.56 -48.94 37.98
C SER A 203 46.07 -49.17 38.24
N ARG A 204 46.94 -48.33 37.61
CA ARG A 204 48.37 -48.36 37.90
C ARG A 204 48.71 -47.94 39.29
N SER A 205 48.04 -46.88 39.83
CA SER A 205 48.25 -46.43 41.22
C SER A 205 47.80 -47.49 42.23
N GLN A 206 46.70 -48.20 42.01
CA GLN A 206 46.20 -49.26 42.90
C GLN A 206 47.07 -50.52 42.85
N ASN A 207 47.83 -50.72 41.76
CA ASN A 207 48.78 -51.85 41.71
C ASN A 207 50.16 -51.57 42.39
N THR A 208 50.42 -50.30 42.75
CA THR A 208 51.68 -49.91 43.46
C THR A 208 51.50 -49.86 44.99
N ASP A 209 50.24 -49.81 45.49
CA ASP A 209 49.95 -49.81 46.92
C ASP A 209 49.23 -51.09 47.36
N LYS A 210 49.92 -52.26 47.28
CA LYS A 210 49.50 -53.43 48.02
C LYS A 210 50.26 -53.45 49.29
N SER A 211 49.77 -52.74 50.30
CA SER A 211 49.96 -52.99 51.72
C SER A 211 48.56 -52.86 52.38
N PRO A 212 48.21 -53.79 53.30
CA PRO A 212 46.78 -53.93 53.68
C PRO A 212 46.48 -53.02 54.87
N GLN A 213 45.33 -52.37 54.75
CA GLN A 213 44.38 -51.97 55.83
C GLN A 213 43.61 -50.73 55.41
N ASP A 214 42.39 -50.80 55.33
CA ASP A 214 41.27 -50.45 56.20
C ASP A 214 40.03 -50.12 55.40
N GLU A 215 38.88 -50.56 55.85
CA GLU A 215 37.59 -50.39 55.30
C GLU A 215 37.12 -48.94 55.36
N GLY A 216 36.60 -48.43 54.25
CA GLY A 216 35.92 -47.12 54.15
C GLY A 216 35.00 -47.06 52.98
N ASP A 217 33.76 -47.42 53.27
CA ASP A 217 32.60 -47.29 52.38
C ASP A 217 32.44 -45.85 51.84
N SER A 218 32.50 -45.67 50.57
CA SER A 218 32.04 -44.42 49.91
C SER A 218 31.40 -44.74 48.57
N SER A 219 30.10 -44.92 48.65
CA SER A 219 29.17 -45.06 47.51
C SER A 219 29.10 -43.77 46.74
N ASP A 220 29.85 -43.67 45.64
CA ASP A 220 29.71 -42.57 44.64
C ASP A 220 28.65 -42.99 43.58
N LYS A 221 27.41 -42.63 43.87
CA LYS A 221 26.29 -42.70 42.89
C LYS A 221 26.45 -41.55 41.91
N THR A 222 27.02 -41.83 40.77
CA THR A 222 26.94 -40.92 39.61
C THR A 222 25.51 -40.99 39.04
N GLU A 223 24.76 -39.94 39.31
CA GLU A 223 23.43 -39.72 38.69
C GLU A 223 23.56 -39.61 37.19
N THR A 224 22.80 -40.43 36.48
CA THR A 224 22.58 -40.34 35.03
C THR A 224 21.77 -39.08 34.74
N PHE A 225 22.34 -38.18 33.94
CA PHE A 225 21.65 -37.00 33.46
C PHE A 225 20.60 -37.48 32.45
N ASP A 226 19.33 -37.42 32.84
CA ASP A 226 18.17 -37.68 32.02
C ASP A 226 17.90 -36.47 31.12
N GLU A 227 17.80 -36.70 29.82
CA GLU A 227 17.60 -35.74 28.78
C GLU A 227 16.13 -35.35 28.75
N GLY A 228 15.79 -34.32 29.55
CA GLY A 228 14.44 -33.74 29.62
C GLY A 228 14.11 -32.94 28.39
N SER A 229 13.15 -33.43 27.66
CA SER A 229 12.29 -32.79 26.67
C SER A 229 12.03 -31.31 26.96
N ALA A 230 12.30 -30.45 26.02
CA ALA A 230 11.73 -29.10 25.95
C ALA A 230 10.92 -28.97 24.67
N ASP A 231 9.66 -29.36 24.78
CA ASP A 231 8.58 -28.89 23.92
C ASP A 231 8.02 -27.56 24.48
N GLU A 232 7.45 -26.77 23.58
CA GLU A 232 6.63 -25.58 23.81
C GLU A 232 7.34 -24.23 23.97
N LEU A 233 7.26 -23.47 22.85
CA LEU A 233 6.70 -22.10 22.88
C LEU A 233 6.29 -21.67 21.45
N ASN A 234 5.04 -21.99 21.16
CA ASN A 234 4.28 -21.39 20.07
C ASN A 234 3.22 -20.49 20.71
N LYS A 235 3.40 -19.16 20.51
CA LYS A 235 2.27 -18.21 20.49
C LYS A 235 2.68 -16.91 19.79
#